data_c798e1320bd23fdc6fe63a383e166ddd
#
_entry.id   c798e1320bd23fdc6fe63a383e166ddd
#
_cell.length_a   1.000
_cell.length_b   1.000
_cell.length_c   1.000
_cell.angle_alpha   90.00
_cell.angle_beta   90.00
_cell.angle_gamma   90.00
#
_symmetry.space_group_name_H-M   'P 1'
#
loop_
_entity.id
_entity.type
_entity.pdbx_description
1 polymer ?
#
loop_
_entity_poly.entity_id
_entity_poly.type
_entity_poly.pdbx_seq_one_letter_code
_entity_poly.pdbx_strand_id
1 'polypeptide(L)'
;MKKQYKVIVSVLIGIILLITIIKVFNIKQIILQKIYPKKYSEYVEKYAQEFNVDPLLIFSMIKAESNFKEKAKSSSGAKGLMQLMEATANEIADKIDEPLVEEESLLEPEKNIMIGTKYYSELLKNFDGNMLLAITAYNAGMGNVNQWIRDGIIKADGSDIENIPYKETNMYVRKIINNYRIYQTIYVEK
;
A
#
# COMPACT_ATOMS: atom_id res chain seq x y z
N MET A 1 18.74 35.73 -45.16
CA MET A 1 17.41 35.91 -44.56
C MET A 1 16.59 34.60 -44.44
N LYS A 2 16.25 33.87 -45.53
CA LYS A 2 15.39 32.66 -45.48
C LYS A 2 15.92 31.51 -44.61
N LYS A 3 17.24 31.32 -44.48
CA LYS A 3 17.86 30.27 -43.67
C LYS A 3 17.75 30.58 -42.13
N GLN A 4 17.97 31.81 -41.76
CA GLN A 4 17.85 32.27 -40.36
C GLN A 4 16.42 32.18 -39.85
N TYR A 5 15.43 32.57 -40.69
CA TYR A 5 14.01 32.42 -40.37
C TYR A 5 13.61 30.97 -40.07
N LYS A 6 14.07 30.01 -40.94
CA LYS A 6 13.82 28.57 -40.69
C LYS A 6 14.38 28.09 -39.35
N VAL A 7 15.57 28.54 -39.00
CA VAL A 7 16.18 28.18 -37.71
C VAL A 7 15.36 28.73 -36.56
N ILE A 8 14.94 29.99 -36.62
CA ILE A 8 14.12 30.61 -35.55
C ILE A 8 12.79 29.86 -35.39
N VAL A 9 12.11 29.53 -36.50
CA VAL A 9 10.85 28.78 -36.49
C VAL A 9 11.05 27.38 -35.87
N SER A 10 12.12 26.68 -36.22
CA SER A 10 12.40 25.36 -35.63
C SER A 10 12.66 25.43 -34.15
N VAL A 11 13.36 26.45 -33.67
CA VAL A 11 13.59 26.69 -32.23
C VAL A 11 12.27 26.95 -31.49
N LEU A 12 11.42 27.80 -32.05
CA LEU A 12 10.11 28.09 -31.47
C LEU A 12 9.21 26.84 -31.39
N ILE A 13 9.20 26.02 -32.42
CA ILE A 13 8.46 24.74 -32.41
C ILE A 13 9.03 23.82 -31.31
N GLY A 14 10.34 23.73 -31.20
CA GLY A 14 10.99 22.93 -30.14
C GLY A 14 10.61 23.40 -28.72
N ILE A 15 10.56 24.73 -28.49
CA ILE A 15 10.14 25.30 -27.21
C ILE A 15 8.65 24.97 -26.93
N ILE A 16 7.78 25.12 -27.92
CA ILE A 16 6.35 24.80 -27.77
C ILE A 16 6.14 23.33 -27.42
N LEU A 17 6.85 22.41 -28.10
CA LEU A 17 6.81 20.99 -27.82
C LEU A 17 7.29 20.69 -26.39
N LEU A 18 8.38 21.29 -25.96
CA LEU A 18 8.92 21.11 -24.60
C LEU A 18 7.89 21.58 -23.54
N ILE A 19 7.31 22.77 -23.71
CA ILE A 19 6.28 23.28 -22.82
C ILE A 19 5.07 22.34 -22.77
N THR A 20 4.67 21.80 -23.91
CA THR A 20 3.55 20.86 -24.01
C THR A 20 3.84 19.57 -23.25
N ILE A 21 5.04 19.00 -23.41
CA ILE A 21 5.48 17.79 -22.70
C ILE A 21 5.48 18.03 -21.19
N ILE A 22 6.02 19.15 -20.72
CA ILE A 22 6.04 19.52 -19.29
C ILE A 22 4.61 19.64 -18.74
N LYS A 23 3.70 20.30 -19.48
CA LYS A 23 2.29 20.44 -19.06
C LYS A 23 1.59 19.08 -18.97
N VAL A 24 1.77 18.21 -19.97
CA VAL A 24 1.18 16.86 -19.98
C VAL A 24 1.70 16.03 -18.80
N PHE A 25 3.01 16.09 -18.52
CA PHE A 25 3.61 15.41 -17.38
C PHE A 25 3.04 15.91 -16.04
N ASN A 26 2.94 17.23 -15.86
CA ASN A 26 2.39 17.82 -14.64
C ASN A 26 0.91 17.46 -14.43
N ILE A 27 0.09 17.46 -15.50
CA ILE A 27 -1.31 17.04 -15.43
C ILE A 27 -1.41 15.55 -15.04
N LYS A 28 -0.59 14.70 -15.64
CA LYS A 28 -0.54 13.27 -15.27
C LYS A 28 -0.20 13.08 -13.79
N GLN A 29 0.80 13.81 -13.30
CA GLN A 29 1.22 13.74 -11.90
C GLN A 29 0.09 14.17 -10.95
N ILE A 30 -0.59 15.27 -11.25
CA ILE A 30 -1.74 15.76 -10.47
C ILE A 30 -2.88 14.72 -10.43
N ILE A 31 -3.19 14.12 -11.58
CA ILE A 31 -4.24 13.10 -11.66
C ILE A 31 -3.84 11.87 -10.83
N LEU A 32 -2.59 11.41 -10.95
CA LEU A 32 -2.10 10.26 -10.19
C LEU A 32 -2.14 10.54 -8.68
N GLN A 33 -1.72 11.71 -8.21
CA GLN A 33 -1.81 12.08 -6.79
C GLN A 33 -3.26 12.14 -6.28
N LYS A 34 -4.21 12.50 -7.13
CA LYS A 34 -5.65 12.47 -6.78
C LYS A 34 -6.19 11.04 -6.66
N ILE A 35 -5.72 10.13 -7.51
CA ILE A 35 -6.13 8.72 -7.49
C ILE A 35 -5.41 7.95 -6.38
N TYR A 36 -4.14 8.28 -6.12
CA TYR A 36 -3.27 7.68 -5.09
C TYR A 36 -2.89 8.70 -4.02
N PRO A 37 -3.85 9.17 -3.21
CA PRO A 37 -3.59 10.22 -2.23
C PRO A 37 -2.82 9.68 -1.03
N LYS A 38 -2.05 10.56 -0.35
CA LYS A 38 -1.45 10.30 0.97
C LYS A 38 -2.39 10.85 2.07
N LYS A 39 -3.65 10.39 2.11
CA LYS A 39 -4.56 10.75 3.21
C LYS A 39 -4.07 10.13 4.52
N TYR A 40 -4.31 10.81 5.63
CA TYR A 40 -3.89 10.39 6.97
C TYR A 40 -2.35 10.24 7.09
N SER A 41 -1.59 11.04 6.32
CA SER A 41 -0.12 10.95 6.28
C SER A 41 0.53 11.08 7.65
N GLU A 42 -0.02 11.94 8.52
CA GLU A 42 0.45 12.10 9.89
C GLU A 42 0.49 10.75 10.63
N TYR A 43 -0.60 10.00 10.61
CA TYR A 43 -0.67 8.70 11.28
C TYR A 43 0.15 7.62 10.56
N VAL A 44 0.08 7.57 9.22
CA VAL A 44 0.82 6.57 8.46
C VAL A 44 2.32 6.75 8.64
N GLU A 45 2.85 7.98 8.53
CA GLU A 45 4.28 8.26 8.67
C GLU A 45 4.75 8.02 10.11
N LYS A 46 3.97 8.44 11.13
CA LYS A 46 4.24 8.17 12.55
C LYS A 46 4.41 6.68 12.83
N TYR A 47 3.40 5.89 12.53
CA TYR A 47 3.40 4.46 12.88
C TYR A 47 4.26 3.60 11.95
N ALA A 48 4.47 4.01 10.70
CA ALA A 48 5.42 3.37 9.82
C ALA A 48 6.87 3.53 10.34
N GLN A 49 7.22 4.70 10.82
CA GLN A 49 8.51 4.94 11.48
C GLN A 49 8.64 4.15 12.79
N GLU A 50 7.62 4.20 13.64
CA GLU A 50 7.60 3.52 14.96
C GLU A 50 7.78 2.01 14.82
N PHE A 51 7.10 1.38 13.85
CA PHE A 51 7.13 -0.07 13.64
C PHE A 51 8.10 -0.53 12.55
N ASN A 52 8.95 0.39 12.04
CA ASN A 52 9.98 0.12 11.04
C ASN A 52 9.44 -0.55 9.76
N VAL A 53 8.42 0.06 9.16
CA VAL A 53 7.85 -0.34 7.87
C VAL A 53 7.87 0.81 6.87
N ASP A 54 7.82 0.50 5.57
CA ASP A 54 7.77 1.53 4.52
C ASP A 54 6.38 2.20 4.51
N PRO A 55 6.27 3.53 4.72
CA PRO A 55 5.00 4.24 4.72
C PRO A 55 4.27 4.16 3.37
N LEU A 56 4.97 4.07 2.24
CA LEU A 56 4.35 3.93 0.93
C LEU A 56 3.65 2.57 0.76
N LEU A 57 4.18 1.55 1.42
CA LEU A 57 3.52 0.25 1.46
C LEU A 57 2.25 0.31 2.30
N ILE A 58 2.24 0.99 3.46
CA ILE A 58 1.03 1.18 4.27
C ILE A 58 -0.03 1.97 3.49
N PHE A 59 0.32 3.06 2.79
CA PHE A 59 -0.62 3.74 1.88
C PHE A 59 -1.19 2.80 0.83
N SER A 60 -0.37 1.89 0.30
CA SER A 60 -0.77 0.93 -0.72
C SER A 60 -1.76 -0.11 -0.18
N MET A 61 -1.57 -0.54 1.07
CA MET A 61 -2.48 -1.42 1.78
C MET A 61 -3.81 -0.73 2.06
N ILE A 62 -3.81 0.48 2.65
CA ILE A 62 -5.03 1.26 2.92
C ILE A 62 -5.83 1.49 1.63
N LYS A 63 -5.13 1.77 0.51
CA LYS A 63 -5.78 1.92 -0.79
C LYS A 63 -6.40 0.61 -1.28
N ALA A 64 -5.75 -0.52 -1.06
CA ALA A 64 -6.27 -1.82 -1.45
C ALA A 64 -7.47 -2.24 -0.59
N GLU A 65 -7.40 -2.02 0.73
CA GLU A 65 -8.39 -2.44 1.71
C GLU A 65 -9.68 -1.62 1.66
N SER A 66 -9.57 -0.33 1.81
CA SER A 66 -10.74 0.55 1.96
C SER A 66 -10.84 1.66 0.91
N ASN A 67 -9.81 1.85 0.07
CA ASN A 67 -9.66 3.05 -0.76
C ASN A 67 -9.81 4.34 0.08
N PHE A 68 -9.21 4.35 1.28
CA PHE A 68 -9.24 5.46 2.25
C PHE A 68 -10.64 5.79 2.81
N LYS A 69 -11.55 4.81 2.85
CA LYS A 69 -12.86 4.96 3.50
C LYS A 69 -12.73 4.54 4.97
N GLU A 70 -12.70 5.50 5.88
CA GLU A 70 -12.52 5.26 7.33
C GLU A 70 -13.61 4.37 7.94
N LYS A 71 -14.85 4.48 7.43
CA LYS A 71 -16.01 3.72 7.91
C LYS A 71 -16.30 2.47 7.08
N ALA A 72 -15.29 1.96 6.34
CA ALA A 72 -15.46 0.73 5.57
C ALA A 72 -15.73 -0.45 6.49
N LYS A 73 -16.75 -1.25 6.15
CA LYS A 73 -17.08 -2.52 6.81
C LYS A 73 -17.25 -3.57 5.73
N SER A 74 -16.58 -4.72 5.89
CA SER A 74 -16.75 -5.87 4.99
C SER A 74 -17.89 -6.77 5.46
N SER A 75 -18.36 -7.65 4.57
CA SER A 75 -19.35 -8.69 4.92
C SER A 75 -18.82 -9.70 5.95
N SER A 76 -17.49 -9.85 6.03
CA SER A 76 -16.82 -10.73 7.00
C SER A 76 -16.55 -10.06 8.34
N GLY A 77 -16.92 -8.77 8.52
CA GLY A 77 -16.74 -8.04 9.77
C GLY A 77 -15.42 -7.26 9.90
N ALA A 78 -14.58 -7.21 8.85
CA ALA A 78 -13.39 -6.38 8.85
C ALA A 78 -13.75 -4.88 8.77
N LYS A 79 -12.99 -4.01 9.46
CA LYS A 79 -13.34 -2.60 9.66
C LYS A 79 -12.20 -1.64 9.43
N GLY A 80 -12.58 -0.44 9.00
CA GLY A 80 -11.73 0.74 8.92
C GLY A 80 -10.79 0.74 7.72
N LEU A 81 -9.79 1.62 7.79
CA LEU A 81 -8.86 1.92 6.70
C LEU A 81 -8.04 0.71 6.25
N MET A 82 -7.60 -0.12 7.19
CA MET A 82 -6.78 -1.31 6.96
C MET A 82 -7.56 -2.62 7.12
N GLN A 83 -8.90 -2.56 7.19
CA GLN A 83 -9.81 -3.72 7.25
C GLN A 83 -9.40 -4.75 8.30
N LEU A 84 -9.33 -4.32 9.55
CA LEU A 84 -8.98 -5.18 10.67
C LEU A 84 -10.17 -5.98 11.18
N MET A 85 -9.95 -7.25 11.46
CA MET A 85 -10.86 -8.08 12.25
C MET A 85 -10.65 -7.76 13.74
N GLU A 86 -11.72 -7.70 14.52
CA GLU A 86 -11.67 -7.36 15.94
C GLU A 86 -10.74 -8.29 16.73
N ALA A 87 -10.80 -9.60 16.48
CA ALA A 87 -9.93 -10.56 17.12
C ALA A 87 -8.44 -10.29 16.86
N THR A 88 -8.08 -10.00 15.60
CA THR A 88 -6.71 -9.64 15.22
C THR A 88 -6.31 -8.31 15.87
N ALA A 89 -7.21 -7.34 15.91
CA ALA A 89 -6.93 -6.04 16.50
C ALA A 89 -6.65 -6.16 18.00
N ASN A 90 -7.41 -6.97 18.72
CA ASN A 90 -7.20 -7.22 20.15
C ASN A 90 -5.90 -7.96 20.43
N GLU A 91 -5.55 -8.97 19.62
CA GLU A 91 -4.24 -9.66 19.72
C GLU A 91 -3.06 -8.69 19.54
N ILE A 92 -3.18 -7.74 18.64
CA ILE A 92 -2.12 -6.76 18.36
C ILE A 92 -2.09 -5.65 19.41
N ALA A 93 -3.26 -5.19 19.88
CA ALA A 93 -3.37 -4.20 20.94
C ALA A 93 -2.67 -4.68 22.24
N ASP A 94 -2.89 -5.93 22.62
CA ASP A 94 -2.22 -6.56 23.77
C ASP A 94 -0.68 -6.52 23.66
N LYS A 95 -0.14 -6.68 22.45
CA LYS A 95 1.32 -6.64 22.20
C LYS A 95 1.96 -5.24 22.30
N ILE A 96 1.14 -4.19 22.34
CA ILE A 96 1.60 -2.80 22.43
C ILE A 96 1.02 -2.08 23.65
N ASP A 97 0.55 -2.84 24.63
CA ASP A 97 -0.05 -2.33 25.88
C ASP A 97 -1.22 -1.35 25.66
N GLU A 98 -1.93 -1.50 24.54
CA GLU A 98 -3.15 -0.73 24.25
C GLU A 98 -4.38 -1.39 24.88
N PRO A 99 -5.38 -0.61 25.31
CA PRO A 99 -6.62 -1.15 25.83
C PRO A 99 -7.35 -2.03 24.83
N LEU A 100 -8.21 -2.92 25.33
CA LEU A 100 -9.07 -3.76 24.50
C LEU A 100 -9.79 -2.91 23.45
N VAL A 101 -9.72 -3.35 22.20
CA VAL A 101 -10.23 -2.63 21.04
C VAL A 101 -11.72 -2.93 20.89
N GLU A 102 -12.54 -1.94 21.16
CA GLU A 102 -13.97 -2.02 20.84
C GLU A 102 -14.17 -1.93 19.32
N GLU A 103 -15.20 -2.61 18.86
CA GLU A 103 -15.55 -2.69 17.45
C GLU A 103 -15.65 -1.33 16.75
N GLU A 104 -16.24 -0.35 17.40
CA GLU A 104 -16.42 0.99 16.86
C GLU A 104 -15.11 1.79 16.82
N SER A 105 -14.16 1.51 17.72
CA SER A 105 -12.86 2.20 17.73
C SER A 105 -11.98 1.81 16.52
N LEU A 106 -12.27 0.68 15.86
CA LEU A 106 -11.64 0.32 14.59
C LEU A 106 -12.05 1.21 13.41
N LEU A 107 -13.05 2.06 13.58
CA LEU A 107 -13.44 3.07 12.59
C LEU A 107 -12.71 4.40 12.80
N GLU A 108 -11.92 4.53 13.86
CA GLU A 108 -11.07 5.69 14.10
C GLU A 108 -9.78 5.57 13.30
N PRO A 109 -9.45 6.57 12.43
CA PRO A 109 -8.31 6.48 11.53
C PRO A 109 -7.00 6.20 12.22
N GLU A 110 -6.68 6.93 13.29
CA GLU A 110 -5.40 6.79 13.98
C GLU A 110 -5.24 5.38 14.57
N LYS A 111 -6.24 4.90 15.31
CA LYS A 111 -6.20 3.58 15.97
C LYS A 111 -6.13 2.44 14.96
N ASN A 112 -6.90 2.54 13.88
CA ASN A 112 -6.91 1.54 12.82
C ASN A 112 -5.56 1.46 12.09
N ILE A 113 -4.94 2.61 11.78
CA ILE A 113 -3.62 2.67 11.14
C ILE A 113 -2.54 2.15 12.09
N MET A 114 -2.55 2.54 13.37
CA MET A 114 -1.60 2.08 14.38
C MET A 114 -1.60 0.55 14.47
N ILE A 115 -2.76 -0.03 14.74
CA ILE A 115 -2.91 -1.49 14.92
C ILE A 115 -2.60 -2.24 13.62
N GLY A 116 -3.11 -1.76 12.48
CA GLY A 116 -2.87 -2.41 11.19
C GLY A 116 -1.41 -2.37 10.75
N THR A 117 -0.72 -1.25 11.01
CA THR A 117 0.70 -1.13 10.72
C THR A 117 1.53 -2.02 11.63
N LYS A 118 1.19 -2.09 12.93
CA LYS A 118 1.83 -3.02 13.86
C LYS A 118 1.62 -4.47 13.45
N TYR A 119 0.38 -4.86 13.10
CA TYR A 119 0.09 -6.20 12.60
C TYR A 119 0.95 -6.57 11.39
N TYR A 120 1.03 -5.67 10.41
CA TYR A 120 1.89 -5.90 9.24
C TYR A 120 3.37 -6.02 9.63
N SER A 121 3.87 -5.19 10.55
CA SER A 121 5.25 -5.26 11.06
C SER A 121 5.54 -6.62 11.72
N GLU A 122 4.60 -7.17 12.48
CA GLU A 122 4.75 -8.50 13.08
C GLU A 122 4.82 -9.61 12.01
N LEU A 123 3.96 -9.53 11.00
CA LEU A 123 4.01 -10.45 9.87
C LEU A 123 5.33 -10.34 9.10
N LEU A 124 5.82 -9.13 8.87
CA LEU A 124 7.10 -8.91 8.21
C LEU A 124 8.26 -9.54 8.98
N LYS A 125 8.26 -9.43 10.32
CA LYS A 125 9.25 -10.10 11.18
C LYS A 125 9.12 -11.63 11.12
N ASN A 126 7.89 -12.15 11.15
CA ASN A 126 7.65 -13.60 11.08
C ASN A 126 8.11 -14.25 9.76
N PHE A 127 8.20 -13.47 8.70
CA PHE A 127 8.68 -13.92 7.39
C PHE A 127 10.05 -13.33 7.03
N ASP A 128 10.91 -13.07 8.01
CA ASP A 128 12.31 -12.61 7.84
C ASP A 128 12.47 -11.41 6.89
N GLY A 129 11.52 -10.47 6.94
CA GLY A 129 11.49 -9.29 6.09
C GLY A 129 10.92 -9.53 4.68
N ASN A 130 10.37 -10.72 4.40
CA ASN A 130 9.77 -11.00 3.10
C ASN A 130 8.42 -10.30 2.94
N MET A 131 8.42 -9.19 2.22
CA MET A 131 7.25 -8.35 1.96
C MET A 131 6.09 -9.13 1.32
N LEU A 132 6.38 -10.02 0.36
CA LEU A 132 5.35 -10.73 -0.39
C LEU A 132 4.62 -11.73 0.50
N LEU A 133 5.36 -12.48 1.32
CA LEU A 133 4.78 -13.41 2.28
C LEU A 133 4.00 -12.68 3.39
N ALA A 134 4.53 -11.54 3.88
CA ALA A 134 3.84 -10.74 4.89
C ALA A 134 2.50 -10.16 4.36
N ILE A 135 2.47 -9.64 3.12
CA ILE A 135 1.23 -9.18 2.48
C ILE A 135 0.25 -10.34 2.28
N THR A 136 0.77 -11.52 1.86
CA THR A 136 -0.04 -12.72 1.69
C THR A 136 -0.69 -13.13 3.02
N ALA A 137 0.11 -13.13 4.10
CA ALA A 137 -0.35 -13.50 5.43
C ALA A 137 -1.32 -12.48 6.04
N TYR A 138 -1.19 -11.20 5.70
CA TYR A 138 -2.13 -10.17 6.13
C TYR A 138 -3.56 -10.49 5.68
N ASN A 139 -3.72 -10.97 4.46
CA ASN A 139 -5.04 -11.32 3.89
C ASN A 139 -5.46 -12.76 4.20
N ALA A 140 -4.56 -13.74 4.03
CA ALA A 140 -4.90 -15.15 4.17
C ALA A 140 -4.75 -15.70 5.60
N GLY A 141 -4.09 -14.95 6.48
CA GLY A 141 -3.64 -15.44 7.79
C GLY A 141 -2.30 -16.16 7.72
N MET A 142 -1.46 -15.92 8.73
CA MET A 142 -0.12 -16.49 8.85
C MET A 142 -0.12 -18.05 8.84
N GLY A 143 -1.12 -18.66 9.47
CA GLY A 143 -1.26 -20.12 9.53
C GLY A 143 -1.37 -20.76 8.15
N ASN A 144 -2.18 -20.18 7.26
CA ASN A 144 -2.33 -20.68 5.89
C ASN A 144 -1.04 -20.54 5.10
N VAL A 145 -0.37 -19.38 5.17
CA VAL A 145 0.90 -19.15 4.44
C VAL A 145 1.97 -20.13 4.90
N ASN A 146 2.13 -20.32 6.20
CA ASN A 146 3.06 -21.30 6.75
C ASN A 146 2.73 -22.74 6.32
N GLN A 147 1.43 -23.09 6.23
CA GLN A 147 1.01 -24.39 5.73
C GLN A 147 1.38 -24.55 4.25
N TRP A 148 1.11 -23.56 3.42
CA TRP A 148 1.44 -23.60 1.99
C TRP A 148 2.94 -23.71 1.71
N ILE A 149 3.78 -23.08 2.56
CA ILE A 149 5.24 -23.24 2.48
C ILE A 149 5.65 -24.66 2.86
N ARG A 150 5.13 -25.20 3.97
CA ARG A 150 5.44 -26.58 4.40
C ARG A 150 5.02 -27.63 3.37
N ASP A 151 3.90 -27.42 2.71
CA ASP A 151 3.35 -28.33 1.69
C ASP A 151 4.03 -28.15 0.32
N GLY A 152 4.96 -27.19 0.19
CA GLY A 152 5.64 -26.89 -1.07
C GLY A 152 4.76 -26.27 -2.14
N ILE A 153 3.60 -25.71 -1.75
CA ILE A 153 2.65 -25.03 -2.67
C ILE A 153 3.21 -23.68 -3.09
N ILE A 154 3.79 -22.92 -2.14
CA ILE A 154 4.53 -21.69 -2.39
C ILE A 154 5.92 -21.77 -1.81
N LYS A 155 6.86 -21.08 -2.42
CA LYS A 155 8.24 -21.03 -1.95
C LYS A 155 8.40 -20.14 -0.72
N ALA A 156 9.34 -20.52 0.14
CA ALA A 156 9.67 -19.74 1.34
C ALA A 156 10.29 -18.36 1.03
N ASP A 157 10.80 -18.15 -0.17
CA ASP A 157 11.30 -16.86 -0.63
C ASP A 157 10.20 -15.95 -1.24
N GLY A 158 8.96 -16.46 -1.36
CA GLY A 158 7.82 -15.72 -1.89
C GLY A 158 7.92 -15.39 -3.38
N SER A 159 8.84 -16.02 -4.14
CA SER A 159 9.08 -15.68 -5.54
C SER A 159 7.99 -16.15 -6.51
N ASP A 160 7.05 -16.97 -6.05
CA ASP A 160 6.02 -17.66 -6.85
C ASP A 160 4.59 -17.35 -6.37
N ILE A 161 4.31 -16.07 -6.17
CA ILE A 161 2.98 -15.60 -5.73
C ILE A 161 1.83 -16.06 -6.65
N GLU A 162 2.12 -16.46 -7.88
CA GLU A 162 1.15 -17.07 -8.78
C GLU A 162 0.57 -18.38 -8.27
N ASN A 163 1.30 -19.08 -7.41
CA ASN A 163 0.89 -20.36 -6.81
C ASN A 163 0.04 -20.19 -5.55
N ILE A 164 -0.21 -18.96 -5.07
CA ILE A 164 -1.10 -18.74 -3.93
C ILE A 164 -2.47 -19.36 -4.22
N PRO A 165 -2.92 -20.36 -3.40
CA PRO A 165 -4.11 -21.14 -3.70
C PRO A 165 -5.41 -20.34 -3.70
N TYR A 166 -5.50 -19.36 -2.80
CA TYR A 166 -6.69 -18.51 -2.71
C TYR A 166 -6.64 -17.43 -3.76
N LYS A 167 -7.52 -17.51 -4.76
CA LYS A 167 -7.60 -16.54 -5.86
C LYS A 167 -7.75 -15.10 -5.36
N GLU A 168 -8.54 -14.89 -4.30
CA GLU A 168 -8.72 -13.58 -3.68
C GLU A 168 -7.40 -13.04 -3.14
N THR A 169 -6.67 -13.85 -2.38
CA THR A 169 -5.35 -13.48 -1.81
C THR A 169 -4.33 -13.21 -2.92
N ASN A 170 -4.30 -14.03 -3.97
CA ASN A 170 -3.43 -13.80 -5.12
C ASN A 170 -3.69 -12.43 -5.77
N MET A 171 -4.96 -12.10 -6.00
CA MET A 171 -5.36 -10.81 -6.56
C MET A 171 -5.02 -9.65 -5.61
N TYR A 172 -5.20 -9.85 -4.30
CA TYR A 172 -4.89 -8.88 -3.26
C TYR A 172 -3.40 -8.53 -3.26
N VAL A 173 -2.52 -9.53 -3.23
CA VAL A 173 -1.06 -9.32 -3.27
C VAL A 173 -0.66 -8.53 -4.52
N ARG A 174 -1.14 -8.93 -5.69
CA ARG A 174 -0.86 -8.21 -6.96
C ARG A 174 -1.35 -6.77 -6.92
N LYS A 175 -2.53 -6.53 -6.34
CA LYS A 175 -3.11 -5.19 -6.20
C LYS A 175 -2.22 -4.29 -5.33
N ILE A 176 -1.73 -4.81 -4.19
CA ILE A 176 -0.86 -4.04 -3.29
C ILE A 176 0.48 -3.74 -3.97
N ILE A 177 1.12 -4.73 -4.59
CA ILE A 177 2.40 -4.55 -5.29
C ILE A 177 2.26 -3.48 -6.39
N ASN A 178 1.17 -3.53 -7.16
CA ASN A 178 0.92 -2.53 -8.19
C ASN A 178 0.72 -1.13 -7.59
N ASN A 179 -0.09 -1.01 -6.52
CA ASN A 179 -0.28 0.25 -5.81
C ASN A 179 1.06 0.79 -5.28
N TYR A 180 1.87 -0.07 -4.67
CA TYR A 180 3.15 0.30 -4.09
C TYR A 180 4.12 0.86 -5.15
N ARG A 181 4.25 0.20 -6.30
CA ARG A 181 5.04 0.71 -7.43
C ARG A 181 4.56 2.08 -7.92
N ILE A 182 3.24 2.27 -7.96
CA ILE A 182 2.67 3.57 -8.36
C ILE A 182 2.98 4.64 -7.30
N TYR A 183 2.81 4.34 -6.00
CA TYR A 183 3.19 5.26 -4.92
C TYR A 183 4.68 5.63 -4.99
N GLN A 184 5.57 4.66 -5.19
CA GLN A 184 7.01 4.92 -5.38
C GLN A 184 7.27 5.85 -6.57
N THR A 185 6.59 5.63 -7.70
CA THR A 185 6.73 6.48 -8.89
C THR A 185 6.28 7.92 -8.66
N ILE A 186 5.24 8.11 -7.82
CA ILE A 186 4.65 9.44 -7.59
C ILE A 186 5.39 10.21 -6.50
N TYR A 187 5.83 9.53 -5.42
CA TYR A 187 6.24 10.17 -4.17
C TYR A 187 7.70 9.96 -3.77
N VAL A 188 8.44 9.05 -4.42
CA VAL A 188 9.90 9.01 -4.28
C VAL A 188 10.48 10.06 -5.22
N GLU A 189 11.08 11.08 -4.67
CA GLU A 189 11.78 12.09 -5.45
C GLU A 189 12.90 11.44 -6.28
N LYS A 190 12.95 11.84 -7.57
CA LYS A 190 14.00 11.44 -8.50
C LYS A 190 15.21 12.35 -8.34
#